data_de524df536044efa2365404b364112ef
#
_entry.id   de524df536044efa2365404b364112ef
#
_cell.length_a   1.000
_cell.length_b   1.000
_cell.length_c   1.000
_cell.angle_alpha   90.00
_cell.angle_beta   90.00
_cell.angle_gamma   90.00
#
_symmetry.space_group_name_H-M   'P 1'
#
loop_
_entity.id
_entity.type
_entity.pdbx_description
1 polymer ?
#
loop_
_entity_poly.entity_id
_entity_poly.type
_entity_poly.pdbx_seq_one_letter_code
_entity_poly.pdbx_strand_id
1 'polypeptide(L)'
;MSKTVVTLALLLGIFVVPTTAFLPDLLEKLWPKETGQVFDTVARIPYNDLLNDNPYVDPFIVHSMKSFGFFYVVDVPDYDASVEDEYLQQFFNLPEKVKADTEIKRHNPANKNAYRGYCPGLDDVEATLQYKEVFNIGPHETRAPFYDDSLSSDLEKLKYECSEANVWPETDNCTFDKGFKEVFQTGFDMRRNIARAFVRSISRALGFPNLPSLFNEDEFSAMGLRRYPVRSERTNKNMYSDFDGLLLRELEHIDSTVTVLSTFNNGGLQVLYKNQYMDAPVTGDNAFLVNIGKLVEDLIDNQLTSARHRVVETSYTRHSITYFLGPAFDADISRSMTGQITEAGHKYRIFGEWIKDYLGAIELFYY
;
A
#
# COMPACT_ATOMS: atom_id res chain seq x y z
N MET A 1 28.12 25.29 10.78
CA MET A 1 27.73 24.09 10.00
C MET A 1 28.87 23.09 10.03
N SER A 2 28.64 21.85 10.50
CA SER A 2 29.73 20.86 10.52
C SER A 2 30.08 20.47 9.08
N LYS A 3 31.34 20.07 8.83
CA LYS A 3 31.82 19.61 7.50
C LYS A 3 30.95 18.48 6.94
N THR A 4 30.32 17.68 7.80
CA THR A 4 29.43 16.55 7.45
C THR A 4 28.15 16.99 6.77
N VAL A 5 27.55 18.11 7.18
CA VAL A 5 26.31 18.64 6.58
C VAL A 5 26.55 19.17 5.17
N VAL A 6 27.71 19.81 4.95
CA VAL A 6 28.10 20.31 3.63
C VAL A 6 28.41 19.16 2.67
N THR A 7 29.00 18.07 3.16
CA THR A 7 29.31 16.89 2.35
C THR A 7 28.03 16.15 1.93
N LEU A 8 27.02 16.09 2.79
CA LEU A 8 25.73 15.45 2.47
C LEU A 8 24.96 16.24 1.40
N ALA A 9 24.95 17.58 1.48
CA ALA A 9 24.31 18.44 0.49
C ALA A 9 24.97 18.33 -0.90
N LEU A 10 26.28 18.14 -0.96
CA LEU A 10 27.04 17.93 -2.19
C LEU A 10 26.81 16.53 -2.80
N LEU A 11 26.61 15.49 -1.96
CA LEU A 11 26.33 14.14 -2.39
C LEU A 11 24.89 13.99 -2.98
N LEU A 12 23.96 14.85 -2.54
CA LEU A 12 22.56 14.82 -2.99
C LEU A 12 22.35 15.62 -4.30
N GLY A 13 23.36 16.28 -4.83
CA GLY A 13 23.25 17.09 -6.06
C GLY A 13 22.30 18.29 -5.91
N ILE A 14 22.08 18.77 -4.69
CA ILE A 14 21.22 19.90 -4.40
C ILE A 14 21.93 21.18 -4.85
N PHE A 15 21.45 21.82 -5.91
CA PHE A 15 21.88 23.17 -6.27
C PHE A 15 21.47 24.13 -5.16
N VAL A 16 22.47 24.68 -4.46
CA VAL A 16 22.26 25.63 -3.38
C VAL A 16 21.71 26.94 -3.96
N VAL A 17 20.40 27.14 -3.87
CA VAL A 17 19.83 28.48 -4.00
C VAL A 17 20.06 29.18 -2.64
N PRO A 18 20.55 30.44 -2.62
CA PRO A 18 21.00 31.08 -1.39
C PRO A 18 19.84 31.60 -0.53
N THR A 19 19.21 30.70 0.23
CA THR A 19 18.40 31.04 1.39
C THR A 19 18.81 30.13 2.55
N THR A 20 19.97 30.46 3.13
CA THR A 20 20.72 29.65 4.09
C THR A 20 20.04 29.46 5.45
N ALA A 21 18.90 30.07 5.73
CA ALA A 21 18.22 29.98 7.02
C ALA A 21 17.22 28.81 7.13
N PHE A 22 16.65 28.32 6.01
CA PHE A 22 15.59 27.31 6.01
C PHE A 22 16.11 25.86 5.95
N LEU A 23 17.30 25.65 5.37
CA LEU A 23 17.83 24.32 5.11
C LEU A 23 18.22 23.51 6.37
N PRO A 24 18.81 24.09 7.42
CA PRO A 24 19.18 23.37 8.62
C PRO A 24 17.98 22.83 9.41
N ASP A 25 16.93 23.63 9.55
CA ASP A 25 15.71 23.24 10.27
C ASP A 25 14.94 22.16 9.52
N LEU A 26 14.90 22.25 8.18
CA LEU A 26 14.28 21.23 7.32
C LEU A 26 15.07 19.91 7.36
N LEU A 27 16.40 19.98 7.32
CA LEU A 27 17.27 18.79 7.41
C LEU A 27 17.13 18.09 8.78
N GLU A 28 17.02 18.84 9.87
CA GLU A 28 16.83 18.25 11.20
C GLU A 28 15.44 17.61 11.35
N LYS A 29 14.43 18.14 10.67
CA LYS A 29 13.06 17.62 10.64
C LYS A 29 12.90 16.37 9.78
N LEU A 30 13.51 16.37 8.59
CA LEU A 30 13.36 15.30 7.58
C LEU A 30 14.31 14.13 7.82
N TRP A 31 15.38 14.34 8.57
CA TRP A 31 16.42 13.35 8.83
C TRP A 31 16.58 13.11 10.33
N PRO A 32 15.98 12.07 10.88
CA PRO A 32 16.09 11.78 12.31
C PRO A 32 17.55 11.56 12.71
N LYS A 33 17.87 11.84 13.98
CA LYS A 33 19.21 11.60 14.53
C LYS A 33 19.53 10.12 14.48
N GLU A 34 20.74 9.78 13.99
CA GLU A 34 21.23 8.41 13.98
C GLU A 34 21.20 7.83 15.41
N THR A 35 20.35 6.83 15.65
CA THR A 35 20.33 6.06 16.91
C THR A 35 21.14 4.76 16.78
N GLY A 36 21.69 4.50 15.60
CA GLY A 36 22.46 3.30 15.26
C GLY A 36 21.62 2.16 14.68
N GLN A 37 20.32 2.37 14.47
CA GLN A 37 19.47 1.39 13.78
C GLN A 37 19.49 1.63 12.27
N VAL A 38 19.31 0.55 11.49
CA VAL A 38 19.45 0.60 10.02
C VAL A 38 18.48 1.60 9.38
N PHE A 39 17.26 1.71 9.88
CA PHE A 39 16.22 2.56 9.30
C PHE A 39 16.06 3.94 9.96
N ASP A 40 17.00 4.36 10.83
CA ASP A 40 16.96 5.68 11.45
C ASP A 40 17.08 6.82 10.43
N THR A 41 17.70 6.55 9.29
CA THR A 41 17.90 7.52 8.20
C THR A 41 16.85 7.44 7.10
N VAL A 42 15.77 6.69 7.29
CA VAL A 42 14.61 6.71 6.39
C VAL A 42 13.93 8.08 6.47
N ALA A 43 13.68 8.70 5.33
CA ALA A 43 13.06 10.02 5.28
C ALA A 43 11.66 10.02 5.93
N ARG A 44 11.39 11.05 6.73
CA ARG A 44 10.10 11.32 7.37
C ARG A 44 9.56 12.65 6.85
N ILE A 45 8.68 12.58 5.87
CA ILE A 45 8.20 13.75 5.11
C ILE A 45 6.91 14.27 5.76
N PRO A 46 6.84 15.54 6.17
CA PRO A 46 5.61 16.12 6.67
C PRO A 46 4.51 16.08 5.62
N TYR A 47 3.31 15.69 6.01
CA TYR A 47 2.15 15.56 5.13
C TYR A 47 1.91 16.83 4.28
N ASN A 48 1.90 18.00 4.92
CA ASN A 48 1.64 19.26 4.22
C ASN A 48 2.73 19.61 3.19
N ASP A 49 3.99 19.25 3.46
CA ASP A 49 5.07 19.48 2.50
C ASP A 49 4.90 18.60 1.25
N LEU A 50 4.51 17.35 1.45
CA LEU A 50 4.25 16.45 0.32
C LEU A 50 3.04 16.89 -0.51
N LEU A 51 1.91 17.20 0.14
CA LEU A 51 0.66 17.54 -0.54
C LEU A 51 0.70 18.89 -1.25
N ASN A 52 1.44 19.85 -0.70
CA ASN A 52 1.63 21.16 -1.32
C ASN A 52 2.72 21.18 -2.40
N ASP A 53 3.16 20.01 -2.85
CA ASP A 53 4.17 19.86 -3.90
C ASP A 53 5.47 20.62 -3.60
N ASN A 54 5.91 20.63 -2.32
CA ASN A 54 7.14 21.31 -1.91
C ASN A 54 8.35 20.60 -2.54
N PRO A 55 9.08 21.22 -3.49
CA PRO A 55 10.16 20.55 -4.21
C PRO A 55 11.39 20.28 -3.33
N TYR A 56 11.47 20.90 -2.17
CA TYR A 56 12.59 20.68 -1.25
C TYR A 56 12.55 19.31 -0.57
N VAL A 57 11.40 18.63 -0.54
CA VAL A 57 11.31 17.26 0.01
C VAL A 57 11.65 16.18 -1.00
N ASP A 58 11.57 16.48 -2.31
CA ASP A 58 11.76 15.52 -3.40
C ASP A 58 13.12 14.77 -3.31
N PRO A 59 14.27 15.44 -3.06
CA PRO A 59 15.56 14.75 -2.94
C PRO A 59 15.63 13.75 -1.77
N PHE A 60 14.93 14.03 -0.66
CA PHE A 60 14.90 13.14 0.51
C PHE A 60 14.07 11.89 0.20
N ILE A 61 12.92 12.07 -0.47
CA ILE A 61 12.09 10.97 -0.95
C ILE A 61 12.91 10.07 -1.88
N VAL A 62 13.54 10.65 -2.92
CA VAL A 62 14.35 9.89 -3.88
C VAL A 62 15.51 9.17 -3.19
N HIS A 63 16.21 9.83 -2.27
CA HIS A 63 17.30 9.19 -1.53
C HIS A 63 16.80 8.00 -0.69
N SER A 64 15.70 8.17 0.04
CA SER A 64 15.11 7.11 0.85
C SER A 64 14.65 5.93 0.00
N MET A 65 13.97 6.22 -1.12
CA MET A 65 13.53 5.22 -2.08
C MET A 65 14.68 4.42 -2.70
N LYS A 66 15.79 5.08 -3.06
CA LYS A 66 16.99 4.42 -3.59
C LYS A 66 17.72 3.58 -2.55
N SER A 67 17.72 4.02 -1.30
CA SER A 67 18.47 3.38 -0.23
C SER A 67 17.72 2.24 0.44
N PHE A 68 16.41 2.41 0.66
CA PHE A 68 15.58 1.51 1.47
C PHE A 68 14.35 0.98 0.72
N GLY A 69 13.92 1.66 -0.35
CA GLY A 69 12.70 1.35 -1.11
C GLY A 69 11.41 1.90 -0.50
N PHE A 70 11.51 2.68 0.58
CA PHE A 70 10.35 3.30 1.24
C PHE A 70 10.72 4.57 2.00
N PHE A 71 9.69 5.35 2.39
CA PHE A 71 9.80 6.51 3.29
C PHE A 71 8.53 6.63 4.13
N TYR A 72 8.53 7.54 5.10
CA TYR A 72 7.35 7.84 5.93
C TYR A 72 6.75 9.20 5.59
N VAL A 73 5.42 9.28 5.56
CA VAL A 73 4.67 10.52 5.66
C VAL A 73 4.23 10.68 7.10
N VAL A 74 4.50 11.84 7.69
CA VAL A 74 4.29 12.11 9.13
C VAL A 74 3.51 13.41 9.32
N ASP A 75 3.11 13.68 10.57
CA ASP A 75 2.38 14.90 10.94
C ASP A 75 1.11 15.10 10.11
N VAL A 76 0.33 14.02 9.97
CA VAL A 76 -0.90 14.02 9.16
C VAL A 76 -2.00 14.71 9.95
N PRO A 77 -2.55 15.86 9.45
CA PRO A 77 -3.57 16.60 10.17
C PRO A 77 -4.84 15.77 10.39
N ASP A 78 -5.42 15.89 11.57
CA ASP A 78 -6.71 15.27 11.94
C ASP A 78 -6.75 13.73 11.78
N TYR A 79 -5.59 13.08 11.66
CA TYR A 79 -5.47 11.64 11.58
C TYR A 79 -5.05 11.05 12.94
N ASP A 80 -5.84 10.11 13.40
CA ASP A 80 -5.57 9.28 14.57
C ASP A 80 -5.77 7.81 14.19
N ALA A 81 -4.64 7.10 14.07
CA ALA A 81 -4.65 5.69 13.68
C ALA A 81 -5.38 4.79 14.69
N SER A 82 -5.51 5.22 15.95
CA SER A 82 -6.22 4.45 16.98
C SER A 82 -7.71 4.32 16.66
N VAL A 83 -8.31 5.33 16.02
CA VAL A 83 -9.70 5.31 15.57
C VAL A 83 -9.91 4.27 14.48
N GLU A 84 -9.01 4.22 13.47
CA GLU A 84 -9.07 3.19 12.43
C GLU A 84 -8.88 1.78 13.02
N ASP A 85 -7.90 1.60 13.92
CA ASP A 85 -7.63 0.30 14.55
C ASP A 85 -8.80 -0.16 15.43
N GLU A 86 -9.48 0.74 16.14
CA GLU A 86 -10.67 0.43 16.92
C GLU A 86 -11.80 -0.08 16.01
N TYR A 87 -12.13 0.61 14.91
CA TYR A 87 -13.16 0.15 13.97
C TYR A 87 -12.77 -1.15 13.27
N LEU A 88 -11.48 -1.38 12.97
CA LEU A 88 -10.99 -2.67 12.48
C LEU A 88 -11.28 -3.79 13.47
N GLN A 89 -10.89 -3.59 14.73
CA GLN A 89 -11.12 -4.57 15.79
C GLN A 89 -12.61 -4.87 15.97
N GLN A 90 -13.45 -3.83 15.99
CA GLN A 90 -14.90 -3.99 16.10
C GLN A 90 -15.46 -4.82 14.94
N PHE A 91 -15.09 -4.49 13.69
CA PHE A 91 -15.57 -5.22 12.51
C PHE A 91 -15.17 -6.69 12.53
N PHE A 92 -13.87 -6.98 12.70
CA PHE A 92 -13.39 -8.36 12.64
C PHE A 92 -13.88 -9.22 13.82
N ASN A 93 -14.34 -8.60 14.90
CA ASN A 93 -14.96 -9.29 16.05
C ASN A 93 -16.50 -9.41 15.92
N LEU A 94 -17.11 -8.90 14.85
CA LEU A 94 -18.53 -9.14 14.58
C LEU A 94 -18.82 -10.64 14.43
N PRO A 95 -20.05 -11.07 14.74
CA PRO A 95 -20.46 -12.44 14.48
C PRO A 95 -20.28 -12.80 13.00
N GLU A 96 -19.84 -14.04 12.71
CA GLU A 96 -19.59 -14.52 11.34
C GLU A 96 -20.80 -14.30 10.42
N LYS A 97 -22.01 -14.49 10.92
CA LYS A 97 -23.24 -14.25 10.15
C LYS A 97 -23.34 -12.82 9.63
N VAL A 98 -22.93 -11.83 10.45
CA VAL A 98 -22.96 -10.39 10.06
C VAL A 98 -21.88 -10.09 9.02
N LYS A 99 -20.68 -10.65 9.20
CA LYS A 99 -19.59 -10.51 8.22
C LYS A 99 -19.95 -11.18 6.89
N ALA A 100 -20.62 -12.33 6.93
CA ALA A 100 -21.06 -13.07 5.76
C ALA A 100 -21.96 -12.27 4.80
N ASP A 101 -22.72 -11.31 5.32
CA ASP A 101 -23.57 -10.43 4.50
C ASP A 101 -22.74 -9.46 3.62
N THR A 102 -21.46 -9.25 3.97
CA THR A 102 -20.51 -8.43 3.21
C THR A 102 -19.43 -9.25 2.48
N GLU A 103 -19.47 -10.58 2.57
CA GLU A 103 -18.51 -11.44 1.88
C GLU A 103 -18.59 -11.28 0.37
N ILE A 104 -17.43 -11.41 -0.30
CA ILE A 104 -17.42 -11.47 -1.76
C ILE A 104 -18.13 -12.75 -2.24
N LYS A 105 -18.78 -12.67 -3.41
CA LYS A 105 -19.60 -13.78 -3.97
C LYS A 105 -18.89 -15.11 -4.07
N ARG A 106 -17.57 -15.11 -4.13
CA ARG A 106 -16.73 -16.31 -4.16
C ARG A 106 -16.85 -17.13 -2.87
N HIS A 107 -16.92 -16.47 -1.72
CA HIS A 107 -17.10 -17.12 -0.41
C HIS A 107 -18.58 -17.27 -0.05
N ASN A 108 -19.41 -16.30 -0.46
CA ASN A 108 -20.86 -16.35 -0.29
C ASN A 108 -21.57 -16.12 -1.64
N PRO A 109 -21.96 -17.19 -2.39
CA PRO A 109 -22.59 -17.06 -3.71
C PRO A 109 -23.93 -16.32 -3.72
N ALA A 110 -24.56 -16.08 -2.55
CA ALA A 110 -25.77 -15.27 -2.44
C ALA A 110 -25.49 -13.78 -2.65
N ASN A 111 -24.25 -13.33 -2.43
CA ASN A 111 -23.82 -11.94 -2.58
C ASN A 111 -23.49 -11.64 -4.04
N LYS A 112 -23.53 -10.35 -4.40
CA LYS A 112 -23.25 -9.89 -5.77
C LYS A 112 -21.85 -9.28 -5.93
N ASN A 113 -21.28 -8.75 -4.85
CA ASN A 113 -19.97 -8.10 -4.85
C ASN A 113 -18.86 -9.10 -5.17
N ALA A 114 -18.09 -8.80 -6.19
CA ALA A 114 -17.05 -9.69 -6.70
C ALA A 114 -15.69 -9.47 -6.02
N TYR A 115 -15.38 -8.21 -5.73
CA TYR A 115 -14.06 -7.77 -5.27
C TYR A 115 -14.11 -6.94 -3.98
N ARG A 116 -15.17 -6.14 -3.77
CA ARG A 116 -15.36 -5.29 -2.59
C ARG A 116 -16.06 -6.06 -1.49
N GLY A 117 -15.57 -5.90 -0.24
CA GLY A 117 -16.15 -6.51 0.93
C GLY A 117 -15.22 -7.49 1.64
N TYR A 118 -15.81 -8.37 2.42
CA TYR A 118 -15.11 -9.27 3.33
C TYR A 118 -14.60 -10.53 2.62
N CYS A 119 -13.33 -10.85 2.87
CA CYS A 119 -12.71 -12.12 2.52
C CYS A 119 -12.31 -12.81 3.82
N PRO A 120 -12.96 -13.89 4.21
CA PRO A 120 -12.63 -14.63 5.43
C PRO A 120 -11.23 -15.25 5.31
N GLY A 121 -10.52 -15.30 6.44
CA GLY A 121 -9.32 -16.09 6.54
C GLY A 121 -9.68 -17.58 6.43
N LEU A 122 -8.98 -18.32 5.58
CA LEU A 122 -9.26 -19.73 5.39
C LEU A 122 -8.64 -20.54 6.54
N ASP A 123 -9.45 -21.32 7.24
CA ASP A 123 -9.01 -22.29 8.25
C ASP A 123 -8.39 -23.55 7.65
N ASP A 124 -8.35 -23.67 6.33
CA ASP A 124 -7.99 -24.89 5.64
C ASP A 124 -6.46 -25.06 5.50
N VAL A 125 -6.03 -26.31 5.42
CA VAL A 125 -4.63 -26.74 5.35
C VAL A 125 -3.87 -26.10 4.18
N GLU A 126 -4.55 -25.76 3.10
CA GLU A 126 -3.98 -25.10 1.94
C GLU A 126 -3.84 -23.57 2.12
N ALA A 127 -4.59 -22.98 3.02
CA ALA A 127 -4.52 -21.55 3.37
C ALA A 127 -3.37 -21.21 4.33
N THR A 128 -2.50 -22.12 4.62
CA THR A 128 -1.35 -21.95 5.52
C THR A 128 -0.37 -20.90 5.08
N LEU A 129 -0.41 -20.51 3.79
CA LEU A 129 0.49 -19.52 3.20
C LEU A 129 0.14 -18.07 3.58
N GLN A 130 -1.15 -17.78 3.79
CA GLN A 130 -1.62 -16.42 4.11
C GLN A 130 -2.82 -16.50 5.06
N TYR A 131 -2.54 -16.61 6.35
CA TYR A 131 -3.59 -16.63 7.38
C TYR A 131 -3.98 -15.20 7.76
N LYS A 132 -4.89 -14.62 6.99
CA LYS A 132 -5.42 -13.26 7.22
C LYS A 132 -6.87 -13.14 6.77
N GLU A 133 -7.60 -12.28 7.46
CA GLU A 133 -8.89 -11.77 7.03
C GLU A 133 -8.70 -10.41 6.36
N VAL A 134 -9.48 -10.10 5.34
CA VAL A 134 -9.38 -8.83 4.61
C VAL A 134 -10.77 -8.27 4.36
N PHE A 135 -10.92 -6.95 4.50
CA PHE A 135 -12.08 -6.22 4.00
C PHE A 135 -11.61 -5.22 2.95
N ASN A 136 -12.06 -5.41 1.70
CA ASN A 136 -11.61 -4.61 0.57
C ASN A 136 -12.55 -3.45 0.28
N ILE A 137 -11.97 -2.26 0.11
CA ILE A 137 -12.65 -1.01 -0.23
C ILE A 137 -12.02 -0.43 -1.50
N GLY A 138 -12.83 0.19 -2.34
CA GLY A 138 -12.38 0.95 -3.52
C GLY A 138 -12.85 2.40 -3.50
N PRO A 139 -12.67 3.12 -4.60
CA PRO A 139 -13.18 4.48 -4.77
C PRO A 139 -14.66 4.58 -4.38
N HIS A 140 -15.04 5.74 -3.80
CA HIS A 140 -16.43 5.93 -3.31
C HIS A 140 -17.44 6.03 -4.46
N GLU A 141 -16.97 6.55 -5.58
CA GLU A 141 -17.78 6.69 -6.78
C GLU A 141 -17.66 5.43 -7.63
N THR A 142 -18.78 4.78 -7.86
CA THR A 142 -18.89 3.68 -8.82
C THR A 142 -18.93 4.24 -10.23
N ARG A 143 -18.04 3.76 -11.06
CA ARG A 143 -17.99 4.14 -12.47
C ARG A 143 -18.77 3.18 -13.37
N ALA A 144 -19.06 2.01 -12.85
CA ALA A 144 -19.95 1.03 -13.50
C ALA A 144 -21.15 0.78 -12.61
N PRO A 145 -22.39 0.85 -13.13
CA PRO A 145 -23.59 0.80 -12.31
C PRO A 145 -23.84 -0.55 -11.65
N PHE A 146 -23.48 -1.66 -12.28
CA PHE A 146 -23.69 -3.02 -11.75
C PHE A 146 -22.86 -4.05 -12.51
N TYR A 147 -22.50 -5.15 -11.83
CA TYR A 147 -21.96 -6.34 -12.45
C TYR A 147 -23.01 -6.98 -13.38
N ASP A 148 -22.62 -7.24 -14.63
CA ASP A 148 -23.46 -7.89 -15.63
C ASP A 148 -22.72 -9.10 -16.20
N ASP A 149 -23.27 -10.29 -15.97
CA ASP A 149 -22.70 -11.56 -16.49
C ASP A 149 -22.72 -11.65 -18.03
N SER A 150 -23.41 -10.71 -18.70
CA SER A 150 -23.47 -10.63 -20.16
C SER A 150 -22.28 -9.96 -20.83
N LEU A 151 -21.32 -9.39 -20.04
CA LEU A 151 -20.13 -8.77 -20.59
C LEU A 151 -19.35 -9.72 -21.50
N SER A 152 -19.06 -9.25 -22.71
CA SER A 152 -18.55 -10.07 -23.80
C SER A 152 -17.07 -10.44 -23.70
N SER A 153 -16.29 -9.70 -22.92
CA SER A 153 -14.87 -9.97 -22.72
C SER A 153 -14.51 -10.07 -21.25
N ASP A 154 -13.56 -10.95 -20.91
CA ASP A 154 -13.05 -11.10 -19.55
C ASP A 154 -12.44 -9.81 -19.01
N LEU A 155 -11.87 -8.99 -19.89
CA LEU A 155 -11.23 -7.75 -19.50
C LEU A 155 -12.25 -6.67 -19.14
N GLU A 156 -13.33 -6.55 -19.93
CA GLU A 156 -14.44 -5.65 -19.62
C GLU A 156 -15.15 -6.07 -18.34
N LYS A 157 -15.34 -7.38 -18.18
CA LYS A 157 -15.90 -7.94 -16.94
C LYS A 157 -15.06 -7.60 -15.73
N LEU A 158 -13.74 -7.77 -15.81
CA LEU A 158 -12.83 -7.41 -14.71
C LEU A 158 -12.87 -5.92 -14.40
N LYS A 159 -12.84 -5.05 -15.43
CA LYS A 159 -12.96 -3.59 -15.26
C LYS A 159 -14.22 -3.24 -14.49
N TYR A 160 -15.31 -3.89 -14.82
CA TYR A 160 -16.59 -3.73 -14.18
C TYR A 160 -16.55 -4.20 -12.71
N GLU A 161 -16.07 -5.42 -12.43
CA GLU A 161 -15.95 -5.98 -11.09
C GLU A 161 -15.07 -5.11 -10.17
N CYS A 162 -13.95 -4.62 -10.69
CA CYS A 162 -13.05 -3.74 -9.94
C CYS A 162 -13.60 -2.33 -9.69
N SER A 163 -14.62 -1.92 -10.44
CA SER A 163 -15.29 -0.61 -10.33
C SER A 163 -16.64 -0.67 -9.59
N GLU A 164 -16.98 -1.81 -9.02
CA GLU A 164 -18.24 -2.00 -8.29
C GLU A 164 -18.36 -1.10 -7.04
N ALA A 165 -19.60 -0.94 -6.56
CA ALA A 165 -19.85 -0.20 -5.31
C ALA A 165 -19.20 -0.87 -4.11
N ASN A 166 -18.74 -0.05 -3.15
CA ASN A 166 -18.36 -0.58 -1.86
C ASN A 166 -19.61 -1.15 -1.15
N VAL A 167 -19.44 -2.30 -0.53
CA VAL A 167 -20.41 -2.83 0.46
C VAL A 167 -19.98 -2.43 1.85
N TRP A 168 -20.94 -2.26 2.75
CA TRP A 168 -20.69 -1.82 4.11
C TRP A 168 -21.44 -2.73 5.09
N PRO A 169 -20.92 -2.95 6.31
CA PRO A 169 -21.65 -3.73 7.30
C PRO A 169 -22.97 -3.03 7.66
N GLU A 170 -24.03 -3.82 7.81
CA GLU A 170 -25.33 -3.41 8.32
C GLU A 170 -25.60 -4.24 9.56
N THR A 171 -25.41 -3.64 10.74
CA THR A 171 -25.58 -4.28 12.05
C THR A 171 -26.79 -3.68 12.78
N ASP A 172 -27.10 -4.19 13.96
CA ASP A 172 -28.08 -3.55 14.84
C ASP A 172 -27.56 -2.25 15.49
N ASN A 173 -26.29 -1.89 15.25
CA ASN A 173 -25.65 -0.69 15.78
C ASN A 173 -25.38 0.33 14.64
N CYS A 174 -26.37 1.15 14.36
CA CYS A 174 -26.28 2.17 13.31
C CYS A 174 -25.15 3.20 13.53
N THR A 175 -24.71 3.42 14.77
CA THR A 175 -23.57 4.30 15.09
C THR A 175 -22.27 3.68 14.61
N PHE A 176 -22.08 2.37 14.85
CA PHE A 176 -20.93 1.63 14.31
C PHE A 176 -20.96 1.62 12.78
N ASP A 177 -22.09 1.27 12.17
CA ASP A 177 -22.20 1.15 10.70
C ASP A 177 -21.82 2.46 9.99
N LYS A 178 -22.37 3.58 10.48
CA LYS A 178 -22.07 4.91 9.97
C LYS A 178 -20.61 5.29 10.21
N GLY A 179 -20.10 5.09 11.43
CA GLY A 179 -18.74 5.43 11.79
C GLY A 179 -17.71 4.61 11.02
N PHE A 180 -17.91 3.30 10.86
CA PHE A 180 -17.07 2.42 10.05
C PHE A 180 -16.94 2.93 8.62
N LYS A 181 -18.06 3.25 7.99
CA LYS A 181 -18.09 3.81 6.65
C LYS A 181 -17.33 5.14 6.56
N GLU A 182 -17.64 6.10 7.43
CA GLU A 182 -17.04 7.44 7.42
C GLU A 182 -15.52 7.39 7.65
N VAL A 183 -15.07 6.61 8.64
CA VAL A 183 -13.65 6.48 8.98
C VAL A 183 -12.85 5.91 7.80
N PHE A 184 -13.33 4.82 7.19
CA PHE A 184 -12.57 4.19 6.10
C PHE A 184 -12.74 4.88 4.75
N GLN A 185 -13.80 5.63 4.51
CA GLN A 185 -13.86 6.54 3.37
C GLN A 185 -12.86 7.68 3.50
N THR A 186 -12.81 8.32 4.67
CA THR A 186 -11.83 9.39 4.95
C THR A 186 -10.39 8.85 4.86
N GLY A 187 -10.14 7.68 5.45
CA GLY A 187 -8.83 7.02 5.39
C GLY A 187 -8.41 6.63 3.97
N PHE A 188 -9.36 6.24 3.12
CA PHE A 188 -9.12 5.98 1.70
C PHE A 188 -8.67 7.24 0.96
N ASP A 189 -9.42 8.34 1.09
CA ASP A 189 -9.12 9.61 0.40
C ASP A 189 -7.78 10.19 0.87
N MET A 190 -7.47 10.07 2.15
CA MET A 190 -6.19 10.52 2.69
C MET A 190 -5.01 9.76 2.06
N ARG A 191 -5.08 8.44 1.99
CA ARG A 191 -4.04 7.61 1.36
C ARG A 191 -3.93 7.84 -0.13
N ARG A 192 -5.06 8.06 -0.82
CA ARG A 192 -5.11 8.44 -2.22
C ARG A 192 -4.36 9.75 -2.47
N ASN A 193 -4.61 10.77 -1.64
CA ASN A 193 -3.96 12.07 -1.76
C ASN A 193 -2.44 11.97 -1.54
N ILE A 194 -1.99 11.19 -0.53
CA ILE A 194 -0.58 10.90 -0.29
C ILE A 194 0.05 10.21 -1.50
N ALA A 195 -0.58 9.15 -2.02
CA ALA A 195 -0.04 8.38 -3.14
C ALA A 195 0.08 9.23 -4.41
N ARG A 196 -0.94 10.02 -4.74
CA ARG A 196 -0.91 10.95 -5.88
C ARG A 196 0.14 12.05 -5.71
N ALA A 197 0.29 12.61 -4.51
CA ALA A 197 1.32 13.60 -4.22
C ALA A 197 2.73 12.99 -4.35
N PHE A 198 2.92 11.76 -3.90
CA PHE A 198 4.17 11.03 -4.08
C PHE A 198 4.50 10.79 -5.57
N VAL A 199 3.52 10.40 -6.39
CA VAL A 199 3.71 10.25 -7.85
C VAL A 199 4.14 11.59 -8.47
N ARG A 200 3.55 12.73 -8.05
CA ARG A 200 3.98 14.06 -8.51
C ARG A 200 5.40 14.41 -8.05
N SER A 201 5.76 14.06 -6.81
CA SER A 201 7.11 14.28 -6.27
C SER A 201 8.18 13.54 -7.09
N ILE A 202 8.01 12.23 -7.31
CA ILE A 202 8.97 11.46 -8.12
C ILE A 202 8.97 11.89 -9.59
N SER A 203 7.84 12.30 -10.14
CA SER A 203 7.74 12.89 -11.48
C SER A 203 8.64 14.12 -11.63
N ARG A 204 8.59 15.06 -10.66
CA ARG A 204 9.46 16.24 -10.65
C ARG A 204 10.92 15.86 -10.47
N ALA A 205 11.20 15.03 -9.48
CA ALA A 205 12.57 14.66 -9.11
C ALA A 205 13.31 13.88 -10.19
N LEU A 206 12.60 13.03 -10.94
CA LEU A 206 13.18 12.17 -11.99
C LEU A 206 13.04 12.78 -13.40
N GLY A 207 12.30 13.89 -13.54
CA GLY A 207 12.10 14.53 -14.84
C GLY A 207 11.10 13.79 -15.75
N PHE A 208 10.10 13.14 -15.19
CA PHE A 208 9.05 12.40 -15.92
C PHE A 208 7.67 13.09 -15.85
N PRO A 209 7.46 14.22 -16.54
CA PRO A 209 6.26 15.03 -16.41
C PRO A 209 4.96 14.30 -16.77
N ASN A 210 5.05 13.24 -17.56
CA ASN A 210 3.89 12.44 -17.98
C ASN A 210 3.54 11.31 -17.00
N LEU A 211 4.37 11.02 -16.00
CA LEU A 211 4.11 9.95 -15.05
C LEU A 211 2.76 10.11 -14.31
N PRO A 212 2.37 11.31 -13.81
CA PRO A 212 1.11 11.48 -13.13
C PRO A 212 -0.13 11.21 -14.00
N SER A 213 -0.02 11.35 -15.33
CA SER A 213 -1.16 11.13 -16.23
C SER A 213 -1.61 9.68 -16.30
N LEU A 214 -0.75 8.72 -15.92
CA LEU A 214 -1.13 7.31 -15.80
C LEU A 214 -2.06 7.05 -14.61
N PHE A 215 -2.02 7.94 -13.58
CA PHE A 215 -2.77 7.86 -12.33
C PHE A 215 -3.83 8.96 -12.26
N ASN A 216 -4.67 9.04 -13.30
CA ASN A 216 -5.72 10.04 -13.45
C ASN A 216 -6.98 9.70 -12.63
N GLU A 217 -8.11 10.36 -12.91
CA GLU A 217 -9.38 10.12 -12.21
C GLU A 217 -9.93 8.70 -12.40
N ASP A 218 -9.50 7.99 -13.47
CA ASP A 218 -9.87 6.60 -13.75
C ASP A 218 -8.86 5.60 -13.17
N GLU A 219 -8.05 6.00 -12.19
CA GLU A 219 -7.09 5.15 -11.49
C GLU A 219 -7.75 3.90 -10.91
N PHE A 220 -7.03 2.79 -10.96
CA PHE A 220 -7.38 1.59 -10.26
C PHE A 220 -6.82 1.65 -8.85
N SER A 221 -7.70 1.82 -7.86
CA SER A 221 -7.31 1.92 -6.46
C SER A 221 -8.03 0.90 -5.61
N ALA A 222 -7.34 0.35 -4.63
CA ALA A 222 -7.91 -0.56 -3.66
C ALA A 222 -7.30 -0.32 -2.27
N MET A 223 -8.11 -0.47 -1.23
CA MET A 223 -7.66 -0.44 0.15
C MET A 223 -8.11 -1.71 0.87
N GLY A 224 -7.15 -2.47 1.39
CA GLY A 224 -7.40 -3.66 2.19
C GLY A 224 -7.22 -3.38 3.67
N LEU A 225 -8.30 -3.56 4.43
CA LEU A 225 -8.28 -3.60 5.89
C LEU A 225 -7.92 -5.03 6.28
N ARG A 226 -6.84 -5.24 7.03
CA ARG A 226 -6.30 -6.58 7.28
C ARG A 226 -6.21 -6.91 8.75
N ARG A 227 -6.63 -8.12 9.08
CA ARG A 227 -6.41 -8.75 10.38
C ARG A 227 -5.61 -10.04 10.19
N TYR A 228 -4.55 -10.17 10.96
CA TYR A 228 -3.75 -11.39 11.06
C TYR A 228 -3.97 -11.96 12.48
N PRO A 229 -4.88 -12.92 12.67
CA PRO A 229 -5.15 -13.49 13.98
C PRO A 229 -3.97 -14.34 14.45
N VAL A 230 -3.84 -14.52 15.75
CA VAL A 230 -2.85 -15.46 16.33
C VAL A 230 -3.22 -16.87 15.88
N ARG A 231 -2.26 -17.59 15.32
CA ARG A 231 -2.46 -19.00 14.94
C ARG A 231 -2.56 -19.90 16.16
N SER A 232 -3.52 -20.83 16.14
CA SER A 232 -3.63 -21.86 17.16
C SER A 232 -2.49 -22.89 17.02
N GLU A 233 -2.15 -23.60 18.12
CA GLU A 233 -1.16 -24.68 18.08
C GLU A 233 -1.49 -25.78 17.06
N ARG A 234 -2.76 -25.92 16.71
CA ARG A 234 -3.25 -26.90 15.74
C ARG A 234 -2.90 -26.52 14.31
N THR A 235 -2.91 -25.22 14.02
CA THR A 235 -2.53 -24.63 12.73
C THR A 235 -1.01 -24.59 12.56
N ASN A 236 -0.25 -24.57 13.66
CA ASN A 236 1.20 -24.45 13.67
C ASN A 236 1.94 -25.66 13.03
N LYS A 237 1.30 -26.83 12.90
CA LYS A 237 1.94 -28.03 12.35
C LYS A 237 2.19 -28.00 10.84
N ASN A 238 1.51 -27.12 10.11
CA ASN A 238 1.60 -27.00 8.66
C ASN A 238 2.04 -25.58 8.22
N MET A 239 2.77 -24.88 9.08
CA MET A 239 3.13 -23.48 8.81
C MET A 239 4.26 -23.37 7.80
N TYR A 240 4.13 -22.37 6.94
CA TYR A 240 5.22 -21.96 6.07
C TYR A 240 6.32 -21.30 6.90
N SER A 241 7.46 -21.89 6.92
CA SER A 241 8.67 -21.27 7.41
C SER A 241 9.56 -20.88 6.22
N ASP A 242 10.33 -19.81 6.38
CA ASP A 242 11.44 -19.54 5.49
C ASP A 242 12.57 -20.58 5.68
N PHE A 243 13.66 -20.40 4.94
CA PHE A 243 14.82 -21.31 5.02
C PHE A 243 15.46 -21.35 6.42
N ASP A 244 15.24 -20.34 7.24
CA ASP A 244 15.74 -20.23 8.61
C ASP A 244 14.75 -20.78 9.65
N GLY A 245 13.60 -21.33 9.22
CA GLY A 245 12.54 -21.84 10.09
C GLY A 245 11.65 -20.75 10.71
N LEU A 246 11.74 -19.51 10.22
CA LEU A 246 10.93 -18.41 10.69
C LEU A 246 9.50 -18.51 10.12
N LEU A 247 8.50 -18.44 10.98
CA LEU A 247 7.10 -18.51 10.60
C LEU A 247 6.64 -17.21 9.96
N LEU A 248 5.98 -17.30 8.79
CA LEU A 248 5.51 -16.17 8.02
C LEU A 248 3.98 -16.07 8.02
N ARG A 249 3.48 -14.85 8.09
CA ARG A 249 2.06 -14.49 7.86
C ARG A 249 1.80 -14.00 6.44
N GLU A 250 2.82 -13.41 5.85
CA GLU A 250 2.85 -13.00 4.44
C GLU A 250 4.22 -13.36 3.87
N LEU A 251 4.23 -14.10 2.77
CA LEU A 251 5.46 -14.46 2.09
C LEU A 251 6.22 -13.24 1.58
N GLU A 252 7.51 -13.42 1.31
CA GLU A 252 8.29 -12.42 0.60
C GLU A 252 7.65 -12.08 -0.74
N HIS A 253 7.44 -10.78 -0.94
CA HIS A 253 6.90 -10.25 -2.18
C HIS A 253 7.37 -8.82 -2.44
N ILE A 254 7.06 -8.33 -3.61
CA ILE A 254 7.14 -6.93 -4.02
C ILE A 254 5.72 -6.50 -4.33
N ASP A 255 5.32 -5.32 -3.90
CA ASP A 255 4.02 -4.75 -4.24
C ASP A 255 3.84 -4.54 -5.75
N SER A 256 2.61 -4.40 -6.18
CA SER A 256 2.26 -4.18 -7.58
C SER A 256 2.54 -2.75 -8.04
N THR A 257 2.06 -1.76 -7.30
CA THR A 257 1.99 -0.35 -7.71
C THR A 257 2.44 0.59 -6.58
N VAL A 258 1.86 1.78 -6.42
CA VAL A 258 2.17 2.66 -5.28
C VAL A 258 1.41 2.19 -4.05
N THR A 259 2.09 2.04 -2.94
CA THR A 259 1.51 1.56 -1.67
C THR A 259 1.59 2.65 -0.61
N VAL A 260 0.49 2.82 0.15
CA VAL A 260 0.44 3.61 1.38
C VAL A 260 -0.09 2.73 2.50
N LEU A 261 0.76 2.48 3.49
CA LEU A 261 0.55 1.46 4.53
C LEU A 261 0.46 2.09 5.91
N SER A 262 -0.52 1.66 6.70
CA SER A 262 -0.57 1.82 8.16
C SER A 262 -0.34 0.48 8.83
N THR A 263 0.59 0.42 9.78
CA THR A 263 0.83 -0.75 10.62
C THR A 263 0.42 -0.50 12.08
N PHE A 264 -0.06 0.73 12.35
CA PHE A 264 -0.36 1.16 13.72
C PHE A 264 0.85 0.96 14.63
N ASN A 265 0.66 0.41 15.80
CA ASN A 265 1.74 -0.02 16.71
C ASN A 265 2.07 -1.53 16.56
N ASN A 266 1.74 -2.14 15.39
CA ASN A 266 1.93 -3.56 15.15
C ASN A 266 3.24 -3.79 14.37
N GLY A 267 4.18 -4.50 14.99
CA GLY A 267 5.42 -4.95 14.34
C GLY A 267 5.20 -6.10 13.35
N GLY A 268 6.29 -6.77 12.98
CA GLY A 268 6.30 -7.96 12.14
C GLY A 268 6.47 -7.69 10.64
N LEU A 269 6.41 -6.44 10.17
CA LEU A 269 6.83 -6.10 8.82
C LEU A 269 8.35 -6.10 8.74
N GLN A 270 8.91 -6.87 7.81
CA GLN A 270 10.35 -6.91 7.53
C GLN A 270 10.63 -6.53 6.09
N VAL A 271 11.66 -5.73 5.88
CA VAL A 271 12.14 -5.29 4.56
C VAL A 271 13.53 -5.89 4.30
N LEU A 272 13.75 -6.39 3.09
CA LEU A 272 15.03 -6.89 2.66
C LEU A 272 15.99 -5.73 2.39
N TYR A 273 17.00 -5.58 3.24
CA TYR A 273 18.04 -4.56 3.10
C TYR A 273 19.42 -5.22 3.11
N LYS A 274 20.22 -4.98 2.06
CA LYS A 274 21.58 -5.58 1.92
C LYS A 274 21.60 -7.09 2.18
N ASN A 275 20.65 -7.82 1.60
CA ASN A 275 20.48 -9.28 1.74
C ASN A 275 20.15 -9.76 3.16
N GLN A 276 19.64 -8.91 4.04
CA GLN A 276 19.14 -9.26 5.35
C GLN A 276 17.73 -8.68 5.58
N TYR A 277 16.86 -9.46 6.20
CA TYR A 277 15.56 -8.96 6.62
C TYR A 277 15.70 -8.16 7.91
N MET A 278 15.21 -6.93 7.86
CA MET A 278 15.22 -5.99 8.98
C MET A 278 13.80 -5.57 9.31
N ASP A 279 13.47 -5.47 10.59
CA ASP A 279 12.17 -4.98 11.02
C ASP A 279 11.96 -3.51 10.60
N ALA A 280 10.90 -3.26 9.84
CA ALA A 280 10.49 -1.88 9.53
C ALA A 280 9.91 -1.24 10.80
N PRO A 281 10.27 0.01 11.13
CA PRO A 281 9.62 0.74 12.22
C PRO A 281 8.10 0.83 11.99
N VAL A 282 7.33 0.69 13.07
CA VAL A 282 5.87 0.85 13.01
C VAL A 282 5.48 2.27 12.61
N THR A 283 4.30 2.44 12.01
CA THR A 283 3.82 3.78 11.63
C THR A 283 3.34 4.59 12.84
N GLY A 284 2.97 3.92 13.94
CA GLY A 284 2.42 4.58 15.12
C GLY A 284 1.07 5.25 14.84
N ASP A 285 0.80 6.30 15.57
CA ASP A 285 -0.53 6.92 15.60
C ASP A 285 -0.75 7.97 14.51
N ASN A 286 0.32 8.50 13.90
CA ASN A 286 0.20 9.62 12.95
C ASN A 286 1.24 9.55 11.82
N ALA A 287 1.41 8.39 11.20
CA ALA A 287 2.28 8.26 10.04
C ALA A 287 1.83 7.15 9.08
N PHE A 288 2.30 7.25 7.84
CA PHE A 288 2.15 6.24 6.81
C PHE A 288 3.51 5.83 6.24
N LEU A 289 3.71 4.55 5.97
CA LEU A 289 4.81 4.05 5.17
C LEU A 289 4.40 4.08 3.70
N VAL A 290 5.28 4.60 2.83
CA VAL A 290 5.01 4.74 1.39
C VAL A 290 6.13 4.08 0.59
N ASN A 291 5.74 3.23 -0.37
CA ASN A 291 6.68 2.55 -1.28
C ASN A 291 6.10 2.44 -2.70
N ILE A 292 6.96 2.10 -3.66
CA ILE A 292 6.54 1.68 -5.01
C ILE A 292 6.60 0.16 -5.13
N GLY A 293 5.80 -0.35 -6.06
CA GLY A 293 5.86 -1.73 -6.51
C GLY A 293 6.55 -1.88 -7.86
N LYS A 294 6.62 -3.14 -8.32
CA LYS A 294 7.40 -3.52 -9.52
C LYS A 294 6.97 -2.79 -10.78
N LEU A 295 5.67 -2.59 -11.00
CA LEU A 295 5.20 -1.90 -12.19
C LEU A 295 5.69 -0.45 -12.26
N VAL A 296 5.67 0.28 -11.13
CA VAL A 296 6.15 1.66 -11.10
C VAL A 296 7.65 1.72 -11.28
N GLU A 297 8.41 0.79 -10.67
CA GLU A 297 9.86 0.65 -10.89
C GLU A 297 10.18 0.52 -12.39
N ASP A 298 9.45 -0.34 -13.11
CA ASP A 298 9.63 -0.54 -14.55
C ASP A 298 9.27 0.71 -15.36
N LEU A 299 8.16 1.38 -15.01
CA LEU A 299 7.71 2.59 -15.71
C LEU A 299 8.71 3.75 -15.60
N ILE A 300 9.50 3.80 -14.53
CA ILE A 300 10.52 4.83 -14.29
C ILE A 300 11.95 4.34 -14.60
N ASP A 301 12.09 3.31 -15.41
CA ASP A 301 13.38 2.75 -15.86
C ASP A 301 14.29 2.32 -14.69
N ASN A 302 13.72 1.73 -13.66
CA ASN A 302 14.40 1.25 -12.45
C ASN A 302 15.22 2.34 -11.73
N GLN A 303 14.82 3.62 -11.84
CA GLN A 303 15.51 4.71 -11.15
C GLN A 303 15.27 4.73 -9.64
N LEU A 304 14.19 4.12 -9.18
CA LEU A 304 13.93 3.84 -7.77
C LEU A 304 13.71 2.33 -7.63
N THR A 305 13.92 1.80 -6.42
CA THR A 305 13.83 0.37 -6.15
C THR A 305 12.54 0.05 -5.38
N SER A 306 11.81 -0.95 -5.85
CA SER A 306 10.71 -1.54 -5.11
C SER A 306 11.24 -2.43 -3.98
N ALA A 307 10.74 -2.24 -2.76
CA ALA A 307 11.19 -2.97 -1.59
C ALA A 307 10.64 -4.39 -1.55
N ARG A 308 11.52 -5.41 -1.46
CA ARG A 308 11.12 -6.76 -1.07
C ARG A 308 10.80 -6.77 0.42
N HIS A 309 9.65 -7.32 0.78
CA HIS A 309 9.22 -7.35 2.17
C HIS A 309 8.40 -8.60 2.47
N ARG A 310 8.24 -8.89 3.76
CA ARG A 310 7.48 -10.02 4.28
C ARG A 310 6.84 -9.65 5.62
N VAL A 311 5.88 -10.45 6.09
CA VAL A 311 5.32 -10.30 7.44
C VAL A 311 5.59 -11.57 8.23
N VAL A 312 6.29 -11.43 9.36
CA VAL A 312 6.59 -12.54 10.26
C VAL A 312 5.45 -12.77 11.25
N GLU A 313 5.39 -13.97 11.81
CA GLU A 313 4.46 -14.33 12.87
C GLU A 313 4.69 -13.47 14.11
N THR A 314 3.61 -13.04 14.75
CA THR A 314 3.62 -12.30 16.00
C THR A 314 2.82 -13.04 17.07
N SER A 315 3.13 -12.83 18.35
CA SER A 315 2.41 -13.44 19.47
C SER A 315 1.05 -12.78 19.77
N TYR A 316 0.66 -11.78 18.97
CA TYR A 316 -0.58 -11.03 19.10
C TYR A 316 -1.28 -10.90 17.75
N THR A 317 -2.58 -10.64 17.77
CA THR A 317 -3.34 -10.29 16.55
C THR A 317 -2.82 -8.98 15.99
N ARG A 318 -2.41 -9.01 14.72
CA ARG A 318 -1.87 -7.85 14.01
C ARG A 318 -2.92 -7.27 13.09
N HIS A 319 -3.02 -5.94 13.06
CA HIS A 319 -3.81 -5.21 12.07
C HIS A 319 -2.91 -4.38 11.15
N SER A 320 -3.38 -4.13 9.94
CA SER A 320 -2.79 -3.16 9.03
C SER A 320 -3.81 -2.69 8.00
N ILE A 321 -3.58 -1.52 7.43
CA ILE A 321 -4.35 -1.02 6.28
C ILE A 321 -3.36 -0.76 5.16
N THR A 322 -3.61 -1.35 4.00
CA THR A 322 -2.78 -1.15 2.81
C THR A 322 -3.64 -0.56 1.69
N TYR A 323 -3.26 0.61 1.23
CA TYR A 323 -3.85 1.25 0.06
C TYR A 323 -2.90 1.10 -1.13
N PHE A 324 -3.47 0.76 -2.29
CA PHE A 324 -2.76 0.62 -3.55
C PHE A 324 -3.32 1.63 -4.56
N LEU A 325 -2.43 2.47 -5.12
CA LEU A 325 -2.73 3.33 -6.25
C LEU A 325 -2.19 2.66 -7.51
N GLY A 326 -3.05 2.13 -8.36
CA GLY A 326 -2.71 1.65 -9.68
C GLY A 326 -2.94 2.70 -10.76
N PRO A 327 -2.33 2.55 -11.94
CA PRO A 327 -2.69 3.34 -13.11
C PRO A 327 -4.18 3.20 -13.46
N ALA A 328 -4.69 4.08 -14.33
CA ALA A 328 -6.01 3.88 -14.94
C ALA A 328 -6.07 2.53 -15.66
N PHE A 329 -7.24 1.89 -15.65
CA PHE A 329 -7.39 0.54 -16.22
C PHE A 329 -6.90 0.42 -17.67
N ASP A 330 -7.14 1.47 -18.46
CA ASP A 330 -6.76 1.54 -19.89
C ASP A 330 -5.39 2.24 -20.13
N ALA A 331 -4.64 2.58 -19.05
CA ALA A 331 -3.34 3.23 -19.18
C ALA A 331 -2.34 2.32 -19.91
N ASP A 332 -1.65 2.87 -20.90
CA ASP A 332 -0.57 2.17 -21.61
C ASP A 332 0.65 2.04 -20.72
N ILE A 333 0.98 0.83 -20.34
CA ILE A 333 2.13 0.48 -19.49
C ILE A 333 3.24 -0.24 -20.28
N SER A 334 3.08 -0.36 -21.59
CA SER A 334 4.03 -1.10 -22.43
C SER A 334 5.38 -0.44 -22.56
N ARG A 335 5.44 0.87 -22.28
CA ARG A 335 6.67 1.65 -22.34
C ARG A 335 6.91 2.44 -21.06
N SER A 336 8.18 2.53 -20.71
CA SER A 336 8.64 3.40 -19.62
C SER A 336 8.54 4.87 -20.00
N MET A 337 8.80 5.75 -19.02
CA MET A 337 8.81 7.21 -19.23
C MET A 337 9.90 7.68 -20.22
N THR A 338 10.93 6.88 -20.49
CA THR A 338 11.95 7.16 -21.51
C THR A 338 11.63 6.50 -22.87
N GLY A 339 10.52 5.75 -22.98
CA GLY A 339 10.06 5.09 -24.20
C GLY A 339 10.62 3.68 -24.41
N GLN A 340 11.35 3.12 -23.46
CA GLN A 340 11.82 1.73 -23.52
C GLN A 340 10.65 0.77 -23.25
N ILE A 341 10.73 -0.44 -23.80
CA ILE A 341 9.74 -1.48 -23.49
C ILE A 341 9.94 -1.90 -22.04
N THR A 342 8.89 -1.79 -21.22
CA THR A 342 8.90 -2.26 -19.82
C THR A 342 8.95 -3.78 -19.75
N GLU A 343 9.29 -4.35 -18.58
CA GLU A 343 9.17 -5.80 -18.38
C GLU A 343 7.73 -6.26 -18.60
N ALA A 344 6.76 -5.53 -18.05
CA ALA A 344 5.33 -5.76 -18.29
C ALA A 344 4.97 -5.61 -19.78
N GLY A 345 5.57 -4.64 -20.49
CA GLY A 345 5.31 -4.33 -21.90
C GLY A 345 5.71 -5.42 -22.91
N HIS A 346 6.51 -6.40 -22.49
CA HIS A 346 6.75 -7.58 -23.31
C HIS A 346 5.52 -8.49 -23.45
N LYS A 347 4.56 -8.39 -22.54
CA LYS A 347 3.36 -9.24 -22.52
C LYS A 347 2.06 -8.43 -22.56
N TYR A 348 2.03 -7.22 -21.98
CA TYR A 348 0.85 -6.41 -21.80
C TYR A 348 1.00 -5.05 -22.45
N ARG A 349 -0.08 -4.53 -22.98
CA ARG A 349 -0.15 -3.16 -23.48
C ARG A 349 -0.71 -2.21 -22.42
N ILE A 350 -1.81 -2.58 -21.80
CA ILE A 350 -2.53 -1.75 -20.84
C ILE A 350 -2.51 -2.36 -19.44
N PHE A 351 -2.69 -1.51 -18.43
CA PHE A 351 -2.70 -1.92 -17.03
C PHE A 351 -3.78 -2.98 -16.74
N GLY A 352 -4.96 -2.89 -17.36
CA GLY A 352 -6.04 -3.85 -17.18
C GLY A 352 -5.66 -5.29 -17.53
N GLU A 353 -4.83 -5.49 -18.58
CA GLU A 353 -4.33 -6.82 -18.96
C GLU A 353 -3.36 -7.35 -17.89
N TRP A 354 -2.49 -6.48 -17.39
CA TRP A 354 -1.50 -6.83 -16.38
C TRP A 354 -2.15 -7.17 -15.04
N ILE A 355 -3.10 -6.33 -14.57
CA ILE A 355 -3.75 -6.53 -13.29
C ILE A 355 -4.63 -7.79 -13.28
N LYS A 356 -5.21 -8.17 -14.44
CA LYS A 356 -5.95 -9.42 -14.59
C LYS A 356 -5.09 -10.63 -14.23
N ASP A 357 -3.90 -10.71 -14.81
CA ASP A 357 -2.99 -11.82 -14.57
C ASP A 357 -2.41 -11.76 -13.14
N TYR A 358 -2.15 -10.55 -12.64
CA TYR A 358 -1.66 -10.34 -11.27
C TYR A 358 -2.70 -10.79 -10.23
N LEU A 359 -3.96 -10.39 -10.37
CA LEU A 359 -5.04 -10.82 -9.48
C LEU A 359 -5.26 -12.33 -9.57
N GLY A 360 -5.23 -12.89 -10.79
CA GLY A 360 -5.34 -14.33 -11.01
C GLY A 360 -4.23 -15.11 -10.31
N ALA A 361 -2.98 -14.59 -10.32
CA ALA A 361 -1.86 -15.21 -9.63
C ALA A 361 -2.00 -15.13 -8.10
N ILE A 362 -2.50 -14.01 -7.57
CA ILE A 362 -2.80 -13.86 -6.13
C ILE A 362 -3.94 -14.78 -5.73
N GLU A 363 -4.96 -14.91 -6.56
CA GLU A 363 -6.08 -15.82 -6.30
C GLU A 363 -5.65 -17.29 -6.21
N LEU A 364 -4.60 -17.70 -6.91
CA LEU A 364 -4.00 -19.03 -6.77
C LEU A 364 -3.34 -19.23 -5.39
N PHE A 365 -2.91 -18.14 -4.73
CA PHE A 365 -2.36 -18.18 -3.37
C PHE A 365 -3.40 -18.00 -2.26
N TYR A 366 -4.65 -17.63 -2.60
CA TYR A 366 -5.78 -17.51 -1.67
C TYR A 366 -6.72 -18.72 -1.69
N TYR A 367 -6.33 -19.82 -2.37
CA TYR A 367 -7.09 -21.10 -2.40
C TYR A 367 -6.57 -22.11 -1.40
#